data_d5a1ea7ffae2025872ae886167b66871
#
_entry.id   d5a1ea7ffae2025872ae886167b66871
#
_cell.length_a   1.000
_cell.length_b   1.000
_cell.length_c   1.000
_cell.angle_alpha   90.00
_cell.angle_beta   90.00
_cell.angle_gamma   90.00
#
_symmetry.space_group_name_H-M   'P 1'
#
loop_
_entity.id
_entity.type
_entity.pdbx_description
1 polymer ?
#
loop_
_entity_poly.entity_id
_entity_poly.type
_entity_poly.pdbx_seq_one_letter_code
_entity_poly.pdbx_strand_id
1 'polypeptide(L)'
;MGSTTGWHTHPGPVFITVTVGQLTYYERDDPTCTGHVVSAGHGFVDNGHGHIVRNESGQPAQDVSVIIAPVGGAFRGELDAPSPYCGF
;
A
#
# COMPACT_ATOMS: atom_id res chain seq x y z
N MET A 1 13.45 6.52 2.64
CA MET A 1 13.18 7.82 2.08
C MET A 1 12.75 7.69 0.66
N GLY A 2 11.57 8.16 0.34
CA GLY A 2 11.04 8.04 -1.00
C GLY A 2 10.84 6.61 -1.48
N SER A 3 10.91 5.63 -0.60
CA SER A 3 10.67 4.24 -0.98
C SER A 3 9.19 3.99 -1.26
N THR A 4 8.91 3.03 -2.12
CA THR A 4 7.56 2.70 -2.54
C THR A 4 7.44 1.21 -2.82
N THR A 5 6.23 0.67 -2.60
CA THR A 5 5.94 -0.73 -2.95
C THR A 5 5.68 -0.93 -4.44
N GLY A 6 5.43 0.14 -5.19
CA GLY A 6 4.86 0.06 -6.52
C GLY A 6 3.37 -0.34 -6.50
N TRP A 7 2.67 -0.09 -7.59
CA TRP A 7 1.27 -0.47 -7.72
C TRP A 7 1.12 -1.99 -7.79
N HIS A 8 0.22 -2.54 -6.96
CA HIS A 8 0.00 -3.98 -6.93
C HIS A 8 -1.38 -4.33 -6.38
N THR A 9 -1.76 -5.59 -6.57
CA THR A 9 -2.99 -6.17 -6.03
C THR A 9 -2.65 -7.35 -5.13
N HIS A 10 -3.64 -7.81 -4.38
CA HIS A 10 -3.54 -9.03 -3.56
C HIS A 10 -4.79 -9.90 -3.77
N PRO A 11 -4.68 -11.23 -3.66
CA PRO A 11 -5.82 -12.13 -3.86
C PRO A 11 -6.85 -12.08 -2.73
N GLY A 12 -6.51 -11.47 -1.61
CA GLY A 12 -7.39 -11.31 -0.46
C GLY A 12 -7.00 -10.08 0.33
N PRO A 13 -7.66 -9.84 1.47
CA PRO A 13 -7.36 -8.65 2.28
C PRO A 13 -5.96 -8.73 2.89
N VAL A 14 -5.31 -7.58 2.99
CA VAL A 14 -4.04 -7.41 3.69
C VAL A 14 -4.24 -6.41 4.81
N PHE A 15 -3.85 -6.81 6.03
CA PHE A 15 -3.93 -5.95 7.20
C PHE A 15 -2.53 -5.40 7.47
N ILE A 16 -2.39 -4.08 7.38
CA ILE A 16 -1.10 -3.41 7.50
C ILE A 16 -1.12 -2.53 8.74
N THR A 17 -0.12 -2.71 9.61
CA THR A 17 0.06 -1.88 10.81
C THR A 17 1.40 -1.18 10.71
N VAL A 18 1.41 0.14 10.82
CA VAL A 18 2.64 0.93 10.85
C VAL A 18 3.20 0.87 12.27
N THR A 19 4.46 0.47 12.39
CA THR A 19 5.12 0.31 13.70
C THR A 19 6.12 1.41 13.98
N VAL A 20 6.71 2.01 12.94
CA VAL A 20 7.68 3.12 13.07
C VAL A 20 7.38 4.13 11.98
N GLY A 21 7.38 5.41 12.35
CA GLY A 21 7.22 6.50 11.40
C GLY A 21 5.82 6.63 10.84
N GLN A 22 5.72 6.94 9.58
CA GLN A 22 4.44 7.03 8.88
C GLN A 22 4.60 6.60 7.44
N LEU A 23 3.51 6.07 6.87
CA LEU A 23 3.42 5.69 5.47
C LEU A 23 2.17 6.34 4.87
N THR A 24 2.20 6.56 3.55
CA THR A 24 1.06 7.10 2.82
C THR A 24 0.64 6.07 1.79
N TYR A 25 -0.65 5.72 1.75
CA TYR A 25 -1.15 4.81 0.73
C TYR A 25 -2.15 5.51 -0.19
N TYR A 26 -2.21 5.04 -1.43
CA TYR A 26 -3.10 5.54 -2.47
C TYR A 26 -3.83 4.37 -3.09
N GLU A 27 -5.11 4.57 -3.39
CA GLU A 27 -5.91 3.59 -4.13
C GLU A 27 -5.81 3.87 -5.63
N ARG A 28 -5.60 2.82 -6.43
CA ARG A 28 -5.40 2.98 -7.87
C ARG A 28 -6.65 3.50 -8.58
N ASP A 29 -7.83 3.14 -8.10
CA ASP A 29 -9.11 3.51 -8.69
C ASP A 29 -9.72 4.78 -8.10
N ASP A 30 -8.99 5.49 -7.25
CA ASP A 30 -9.44 6.76 -6.69
C ASP A 30 -9.18 7.89 -7.69
N PRO A 31 -10.22 8.50 -8.28
CA PRO A 31 -10.05 9.56 -9.27
C PRO A 31 -9.46 10.85 -8.70
N THR A 32 -9.50 11.02 -7.38
CA THR A 32 -8.89 12.20 -6.74
C THR A 32 -7.45 11.96 -6.31
N CYS A 33 -6.97 10.71 -6.40
CA CYS A 33 -5.62 10.33 -5.94
C CYS A 33 -5.31 10.86 -4.54
N THR A 34 -6.20 10.59 -3.59
CA THR A 34 -6.05 11.08 -2.23
C THR A 34 -5.06 10.21 -1.47
N GLY A 35 -4.00 10.82 -0.94
CA GLY A 35 -3.06 10.14 -0.06
C GLY A 35 -3.63 10.00 1.34
N HIS A 36 -3.51 8.79 1.91
CA HIS A 36 -3.96 8.48 3.27
C HIS A 36 -2.74 8.23 4.14
N VAL A 37 -2.45 9.15 5.05
CA VAL A 37 -1.29 9.06 5.94
C VAL A 37 -1.64 8.19 7.14
N VAL A 38 -0.81 7.19 7.42
CA VAL A 38 -0.97 6.28 8.55
C VAL A 38 0.28 6.37 9.40
N SER A 39 0.11 6.77 10.65
CA SER A 39 1.20 6.92 11.61
C SER A 39 1.41 5.67 12.45
N ALA A 40 2.56 5.58 13.11
CA ALA A 40 2.88 4.46 14.00
C ALA A 40 1.78 4.23 15.03
N GLY A 41 1.44 2.97 15.25
CA GLY A 41 0.34 2.56 16.11
C GLY A 41 -1.00 2.46 15.43
N HIS A 42 -1.10 2.83 14.16
CA HIS A 42 -2.33 2.73 13.36
C HIS A 42 -2.13 1.78 12.19
N GLY A 43 -3.24 1.36 11.60
CA GLY A 43 -3.22 0.43 10.49
C GLY A 43 -4.31 0.71 9.47
N PHE A 44 -4.26 -0.03 8.38
CA PHE A 44 -5.28 0.04 7.35
C PHE A 44 -5.42 -1.33 6.67
N VAL A 45 -6.52 -1.51 5.95
CA VAL A 45 -6.81 -2.75 5.23
C VAL A 45 -6.78 -2.47 3.74
N ASP A 46 -6.01 -3.29 3.03
CA ASP A 46 -6.01 -3.31 1.56
C ASP A 46 -7.00 -4.36 1.08
N ASN A 47 -7.95 -3.94 0.26
CA ASN A 47 -8.99 -4.80 -0.28
C ASN A 47 -8.58 -5.49 -1.60
N GLY A 48 -7.35 -5.32 -2.04
CA GLY A 48 -6.83 -5.99 -3.21
C GLY A 48 -7.14 -5.32 -4.55
N HIS A 49 -7.75 -4.15 -4.56
CA HIS A 49 -8.16 -3.45 -5.78
C HIS A 49 -7.03 -2.74 -6.51
N GLY A 50 -5.83 -2.80 -5.99
CA GLY A 50 -4.68 -2.08 -6.50
C GLY A 50 -4.38 -0.88 -5.64
N HIS A 51 -3.20 -0.88 -5.05
CA HIS A 51 -2.75 0.23 -4.21
C HIS A 51 -1.24 0.41 -4.32
N ILE A 52 -0.77 1.50 -3.80
CA ILE A 52 0.65 1.78 -3.62
C ILE A 52 0.85 2.34 -2.22
N VAL A 53 1.92 1.93 -1.56
CA VAL A 53 2.34 2.48 -0.27
C VAL A 53 3.67 3.17 -0.46
N ARG A 54 3.75 4.43 -0.04
CA ARG A 54 4.95 5.25 -0.22
C ARG A 54 5.38 5.83 1.11
N ASN A 55 6.69 5.91 1.31
CA ASN A 55 7.25 6.67 2.43
C ASN A 55 7.57 8.08 1.92
N GLU A 56 6.66 9.00 2.19
CA GLU A 56 6.79 10.41 1.80
C GLU A 56 7.22 11.30 2.96
N SER A 57 7.51 10.69 4.12
CA SER A 57 7.82 11.45 5.34
C SER A 57 9.22 12.01 5.41
N GLY A 58 10.14 11.49 4.60
CA GLY A 58 11.56 11.84 4.71
C GLY A 58 12.27 11.19 5.90
N GLN A 59 11.59 10.32 6.64
CA GLN A 59 12.11 9.60 7.80
C GLN A 59 11.91 8.11 7.62
N PRO A 60 12.69 7.25 8.31
CA PRO A 60 12.48 5.81 8.26
C PRO A 60 11.08 5.41 8.72
N ALA A 61 10.53 4.37 8.10
CA ALA A 61 9.24 3.81 8.47
C ALA A 61 9.29 2.30 8.41
N GLN A 62 8.50 1.63 9.25
CA GLN A 62 8.37 0.18 9.29
C GLN A 62 6.91 -0.19 9.49
N ASP A 63 6.53 -1.33 8.92
CA ASP A 63 5.18 -1.88 9.05
C ASP A 63 5.22 -3.39 9.19
N VAL A 64 4.11 -3.94 9.68
CA VAL A 64 3.85 -5.38 9.72
C VAL A 64 2.59 -5.64 8.90
N SER A 65 2.67 -6.59 7.98
CA SER A 65 1.54 -6.93 7.11
C SER A 65 1.11 -8.38 7.37
N VAL A 66 -0.21 -8.59 7.51
CA VAL A 66 -0.81 -9.91 7.54
C VAL A 66 -1.53 -10.11 6.21
N ILE A 67 -1.04 -11.07 5.42
CA ILE A 67 -1.51 -11.31 4.07
C ILE A 67 -2.32 -12.60 4.06
N ILE A 68 -3.58 -12.51 3.62
CA ILE A 68 -4.44 -13.67 3.45
C ILE A 68 -4.44 -14.04 1.98
N ALA A 69 -3.82 -15.18 1.66
CA ALA A 69 -3.65 -15.64 0.30
C ALA A 69 -3.95 -17.14 0.20
N PRO A 70 -4.36 -17.64 -0.98
CA PRO A 70 -4.54 -19.07 -1.19
C PRO A 70 -3.23 -19.83 -1.00
N VAL A 71 -3.32 -21.03 -0.46
CA VAL A 71 -2.16 -21.91 -0.32
C VAL A 71 -1.60 -22.23 -1.70
N GLY A 72 -0.30 -21.97 -1.89
CA GLY A 72 0.37 -22.18 -3.17
C GLY A 72 0.09 -21.12 -4.22
N GLY A 73 -0.74 -20.12 -3.90
CA GLY A 73 -1.03 -19.00 -4.79
C GLY A 73 -0.08 -17.83 -4.60
N ALA A 74 -0.03 -16.95 -5.58
CA ALA A 74 0.70 -15.70 -5.47
C ALA A 74 0.01 -14.81 -4.44
N PHE A 75 0.80 -14.14 -3.60
CA PHE A 75 0.25 -13.20 -2.62
C PHE A 75 0.20 -11.77 -3.15
N ARG A 76 0.69 -11.53 -4.34
CA ARG A 76 0.78 -10.19 -4.92
C ARG A 76 0.68 -10.26 -6.44
N GLY A 77 -0.10 -9.36 -7.03
CA GLY A 77 -0.15 -9.15 -8.48
C GLY A 77 0.43 -7.79 -8.83
N GLU A 78 1.38 -7.75 -9.76
CA GLU A 78 1.96 -6.50 -10.20
C GLU A 78 1.03 -5.80 -11.18
N LEU A 79 0.95 -4.47 -11.07
CA LEU A 79 0.21 -3.63 -11.99
C LEU A 79 1.18 -2.72 -12.72
N ASP A 80 0.98 -2.58 -14.02
CA ASP A 80 1.76 -1.62 -14.79
C ASP A 80 1.40 -0.21 -14.34
N ALA A 81 2.39 0.53 -13.97
CA ALA A 81 2.25 1.92 -13.57
C ALA A 81 2.23 2.81 -14.81
N PRO A 82 1.83 4.05 -14.68
CA PRO A 82 1.28 4.69 -13.51
C PRO A 82 -0.23 4.51 -13.38
N SER A 83 -0.77 4.95 -12.24
CA SER A 83 -2.21 5.09 -12.10
C SER A 83 -2.74 6.13 -13.09
N PRO A 84 -3.94 5.90 -13.68
CA PRO A 84 -4.52 6.90 -14.58
C PRO A 84 -4.86 8.22 -13.88
N TYR A 85 -4.94 8.23 -12.56
CA TYR A 85 -5.35 9.39 -11.79
C TYR A 85 -4.19 10.08 -11.07
N CYS A 86 -3.15 9.33 -10.69
CA CYS A 86 -2.09 9.85 -9.82
C CYS A 86 -0.85 10.35 -10.56
N GLY A 87 -0.62 9.88 -11.77
CA GLY A 87 0.57 10.25 -12.52
C GLY A 87 1.85 9.54 -12.05
N PHE A 88 1.71 8.57 -11.18
CA PHE A 88 2.84 7.73 -10.76
C PHE A 88 2.40 6.31 -10.52
#